data_9642af9569b6ff4911b6c3e1f785e8a6
#
_entry.id   9642af9569b6ff4911b6c3e1f785e8a6
#
_cell.length_a   1.000
_cell.length_b   1.000
_cell.length_c   1.000
_cell.angle_alpha   90.00
_cell.angle_beta   90.00
_cell.angle_gamma   90.00
#
_symmetry.space_group_name_H-M   'P 1'
#
loop_
_entity.id
_entity.type
_entity.pdbx_description
1 polymer ?
#
loop_
_entity_poly.entity_id
_entity_poly.type
_entity_poly.pdbx_seq_one_letter_code
_entity_poly.pdbx_strand_id
1 'polypeptide(L)'
;MIKKKMIRYLPTIAIMTVLAVSCTEEIKFTGEKIDPKIVIYSLLQPDSVITVSVAKSHAIFEEKYVPKQITDAVVKLYRDGELIETLTYIEPEPQPEYYPVTPYSKYVSQGVKPVHGSTYRIEVEMAGMKKASGEAGLPGIIPVTGLDTTQDHQADGYLLKEAKVRFSDPAGNNNFYRMAARSTEGLYYGNKTVPWSPEVPVTIFESDRSYASDNDPVITPRKEDQDFFDMQINNTYHIFSDELISGKEYALTLEMNNRLPDTDYYEFSLFDFELQSITEDLYMYLRTTSAHMQSNDAFITEPVLVYTNIENGLGVVGAMSSSTVTLKIGEYPVAGVTYEHSSY
;
A
#
# COMPACT_ATOMS: atom_id res chain seq x y z
N MET A 1 -4.03 57.66 -43.91
CA MET A 1 -2.92 56.66 -43.89
C MET A 1 -3.22 55.38 -43.12
N ILE A 2 -4.21 55.35 -42.22
CA ILE A 2 -4.56 54.20 -41.38
C ILE A 2 -5.28 53.08 -42.13
N LYS A 3 -6.16 53.37 -43.07
CA LYS A 3 -6.93 52.35 -43.83
C LYS A 3 -6.08 51.45 -44.72
N LYS A 4 -4.95 51.93 -45.30
CA LYS A 4 -4.09 51.09 -46.14
C LYS A 4 -3.23 50.10 -45.35
N LYS A 5 -2.89 50.37 -44.06
CA LYS A 5 -2.17 49.43 -43.25
C LYS A 5 -3.04 48.28 -42.74
N MET A 6 -4.33 48.55 -42.47
CA MET A 6 -5.26 47.53 -41.96
C MET A 6 -5.58 46.44 -42.99
N ILE A 7 -5.66 46.78 -44.27
CA ILE A 7 -5.90 45.83 -45.38
C ILE A 7 -4.70 44.86 -45.55
N ARG A 8 -3.50 45.26 -45.18
CA ARG A 8 -2.29 44.48 -45.36
C ARG A 8 -2.19 43.30 -44.32
N TYR A 9 -2.84 43.39 -43.18
CA TYR A 9 -2.88 42.36 -42.15
C TYR A 9 -4.11 41.46 -42.21
N LEU A 10 -5.10 41.76 -43.07
CA LEU A 10 -6.32 40.98 -43.21
C LEU A 10 -6.05 39.51 -43.63
N PRO A 11 -5.12 39.22 -44.62
CA PRO A 11 -4.82 37.86 -44.97
C PRO A 11 -4.06 37.09 -43.88
N THR A 12 -3.23 37.79 -43.13
CA THR A 12 -2.48 37.14 -42.02
C THR A 12 -3.40 36.75 -40.85
N ILE A 13 -4.38 37.60 -40.53
CA ILE A 13 -5.39 37.33 -39.53
C ILE A 13 -6.32 36.17 -39.99
N ALA A 14 -6.69 36.14 -41.26
CA ALA A 14 -7.53 35.08 -41.83
C ALA A 14 -6.82 33.72 -41.84
N ILE A 15 -5.49 33.68 -42.08
CA ILE A 15 -4.69 32.46 -42.00
C ILE A 15 -4.56 31.99 -40.56
N MET A 16 -4.38 32.92 -39.61
CA MET A 16 -4.26 32.59 -38.18
C MET A 16 -5.59 32.08 -37.59
N THR A 17 -6.73 32.51 -38.08
CA THR A 17 -8.05 32.02 -37.67
C THR A 17 -8.35 30.63 -38.23
N VAL A 18 -7.86 30.29 -39.39
CA VAL A 18 -8.03 28.93 -40.01
C VAL A 18 -7.16 27.90 -39.27
N LEU A 19 -6.02 28.28 -38.76
CA LEU A 19 -5.15 27.40 -37.94
C LEU A 19 -5.68 27.16 -36.52
N ALA A 20 -6.63 27.94 -36.06
CA ALA A 20 -7.22 27.80 -34.72
C ALA A 20 -8.44 26.84 -34.69
N VAL A 21 -8.90 26.32 -35.83
CA VAL A 21 -9.91 25.27 -35.89
C VAL A 21 -9.19 23.93 -35.71
N SER A 22 -8.76 23.64 -34.47
CA SER A 22 -8.38 22.31 -34.08
C SER A 22 -9.64 21.46 -34.03
N CYS A 23 -9.85 20.61 -35.02
CA CYS A 23 -10.84 19.55 -34.94
C CYS A 23 -10.39 18.60 -33.83
N THR A 24 -11.02 18.65 -32.68
CA THR A 24 -11.02 17.55 -31.73
C THR A 24 -11.93 16.47 -32.29
N GLU A 25 -11.34 15.50 -32.97
CA GLU A 25 -12.04 14.29 -33.35
C GLU A 25 -12.11 13.38 -32.14
N GLU A 26 -13.30 13.15 -31.61
CA GLU A 26 -13.51 12.15 -30.58
C GLU A 26 -13.19 10.77 -31.19
N ILE A 27 -12.06 10.21 -30.82
CA ILE A 27 -11.70 8.83 -31.18
C ILE A 27 -12.66 7.91 -30.41
N LYS A 28 -13.71 7.46 -31.08
CA LYS A 28 -14.58 6.43 -30.51
C LYS A 28 -13.81 5.11 -30.47
N PHE A 29 -13.58 4.63 -29.27
CA PHE A 29 -12.99 3.31 -29.09
C PHE A 29 -13.95 2.23 -29.62
N THR A 30 -13.50 1.49 -30.64
CA THR A 30 -14.26 0.40 -31.28
C THR A 30 -13.75 -0.98 -30.86
N GLY A 31 -13.05 -1.09 -29.71
CA GLY A 31 -12.56 -2.35 -29.18
C GLY A 31 -13.68 -3.32 -28.78
N GLU A 32 -13.32 -4.60 -28.70
CA GLU A 32 -14.25 -5.64 -28.23
C GLU A 32 -14.74 -5.31 -26.81
N LYS A 33 -16.04 -5.51 -26.59
CA LYS A 33 -16.64 -5.34 -25.27
C LYS A 33 -16.19 -6.48 -24.37
N ILE A 34 -15.32 -6.18 -23.43
CA ILE A 34 -14.83 -7.16 -22.43
C ILE A 34 -15.91 -7.35 -21.38
N ASP A 35 -16.32 -8.61 -21.15
CA ASP A 35 -17.27 -8.93 -20.09
C ASP A 35 -16.66 -8.59 -18.71
N PRO A 36 -17.46 -7.97 -17.83
CA PRO A 36 -17.01 -7.65 -16.48
C PRO A 36 -16.62 -8.91 -15.72
N LYS A 37 -15.57 -8.80 -14.89
CA LYS A 37 -15.09 -9.86 -14.00
C LYS A 37 -15.30 -9.51 -12.54
N ILE A 38 -15.43 -10.50 -11.69
CA ILE A 38 -15.39 -10.35 -10.23
C ILE A 38 -13.97 -9.97 -9.84
N VAL A 39 -13.84 -8.97 -8.98
CA VAL A 39 -12.57 -8.52 -8.40
C VAL A 39 -12.56 -8.90 -6.93
N ILE A 40 -11.53 -9.61 -6.49
CA ILE A 40 -11.38 -10.10 -5.12
C ILE A 40 -10.07 -9.58 -4.54
N TYR A 41 -10.14 -8.93 -3.38
CA TYR A 41 -8.96 -8.63 -2.57
C TYR A 41 -9.14 -9.20 -1.19
N SER A 42 -8.17 -9.99 -0.74
CA SER A 42 -8.10 -10.46 0.63
C SER A 42 -6.64 -10.60 1.05
N LEU A 43 -6.30 -10.08 2.22
CA LEU A 43 -5.00 -10.24 2.84
C LEU A 43 -5.18 -11.02 4.15
N LEU A 44 -4.69 -12.25 4.16
CA LEU A 44 -4.74 -13.13 5.31
C LEU A 44 -3.61 -12.80 6.29
N GLN A 45 -3.97 -12.56 7.54
CA GLN A 45 -3.04 -12.25 8.63
C GLN A 45 -3.40 -13.06 9.88
N PRO A 46 -2.43 -13.58 10.66
CA PRO A 46 -2.71 -14.50 11.77
C PRO A 46 -3.64 -13.91 12.84
N ASP A 47 -3.50 -12.62 13.13
CA ASP A 47 -4.20 -11.98 14.26
C ASP A 47 -5.48 -11.25 13.87
N SER A 48 -5.81 -11.24 12.58
CA SER A 48 -6.96 -10.52 12.03
C SER A 48 -8.03 -11.46 11.51
N VAL A 49 -9.30 -11.10 11.69
CA VAL A 49 -10.42 -11.81 11.06
C VAL A 49 -10.35 -11.69 9.54
N ILE A 50 -10.71 -12.77 8.85
CA ILE A 50 -10.65 -12.80 7.39
C ILE A 50 -11.65 -11.81 6.82
N THR A 51 -11.13 -10.91 6.00
CA THR A 51 -11.91 -9.88 5.30
C THR A 51 -11.68 -10.00 3.81
N VAL A 52 -12.76 -9.92 3.05
CA VAL A 52 -12.77 -9.99 1.58
C VAL A 52 -13.42 -8.74 1.02
N SER A 53 -12.69 -8.03 0.19
CA SER A 53 -13.23 -6.91 -0.59
C SER A 53 -13.66 -7.44 -1.97
N VAL A 54 -14.91 -7.19 -2.33
CA VAL A 54 -15.50 -7.63 -3.60
C VAL A 54 -15.89 -6.42 -4.42
N ALA A 55 -15.52 -6.43 -5.70
CA ALA A 55 -15.92 -5.42 -6.66
C ALA A 55 -16.21 -6.06 -8.03
N LYS A 56 -16.67 -5.25 -8.96
CA LYS A 56 -16.87 -5.62 -10.36
C LYS A 56 -15.95 -4.78 -11.23
N SER A 57 -15.22 -5.41 -12.15
CA SER A 57 -14.43 -4.66 -13.13
C SER A 57 -15.34 -3.95 -14.13
N HIS A 58 -14.88 -2.83 -14.63
CA HIS A 58 -15.57 -2.07 -15.67
C HIS A 58 -14.59 -1.70 -16.79
N ALA A 59 -15.11 -1.45 -17.96
CA ALA A 59 -14.27 -1.00 -19.05
C ALA A 59 -13.91 0.48 -18.88
N ILE A 60 -12.65 0.83 -19.21
CA ILE A 60 -12.10 2.19 -19.09
C ILE A 60 -12.90 3.24 -19.87
N PHE A 61 -13.68 2.81 -20.88
CA PHE A 61 -14.46 3.67 -21.77
C PHE A 61 -15.93 3.83 -21.36
N GLU A 62 -16.31 3.35 -20.17
CA GLU A 62 -17.63 3.64 -19.61
C GLU A 62 -17.63 5.05 -19.01
N GLU A 63 -18.00 6.06 -19.80
CA GLU A 63 -17.96 7.50 -19.48
C GLU A 63 -18.71 7.91 -18.19
N LYS A 64 -19.53 7.05 -17.61
CA LYS A 64 -20.35 7.34 -16.42
C LYS A 64 -20.41 6.16 -15.45
N TYR A 65 -19.26 5.51 -15.23
CA TYR A 65 -19.24 4.47 -14.22
C TYR A 65 -19.36 5.08 -12.82
N VAL A 66 -20.42 4.72 -12.11
CA VAL A 66 -20.57 5.02 -10.68
C VAL A 66 -20.37 3.71 -9.93
N PRO A 67 -19.35 3.61 -9.07
CA PRO A 67 -19.15 2.43 -8.24
C PRO A 67 -20.40 2.11 -7.42
N LYS A 68 -20.84 0.86 -7.46
CA LYS A 68 -21.97 0.39 -6.66
C LYS A 68 -21.50 -0.66 -5.68
N GLN A 69 -21.99 -0.57 -4.46
CA GLN A 69 -21.80 -1.61 -3.45
C GLN A 69 -22.46 -2.92 -3.92
N ILE A 70 -21.75 -4.02 -3.74
CA ILE A 70 -22.20 -5.37 -4.05
C ILE A 70 -22.61 -6.01 -2.73
N THR A 71 -23.88 -6.05 -2.45
CA THR A 71 -24.43 -6.52 -1.17
C THR A 71 -24.99 -7.94 -1.22
N ASP A 72 -25.11 -8.50 -2.44
CA ASP A 72 -25.76 -9.77 -2.75
C ASP A 72 -24.81 -10.87 -3.24
N ALA A 73 -23.49 -10.63 -3.18
CA ALA A 73 -22.53 -11.69 -3.49
C ALA A 73 -22.53 -12.79 -2.40
N VAL A 74 -22.39 -14.03 -2.84
CA VAL A 74 -22.16 -15.15 -1.94
C VAL A 74 -20.66 -15.39 -1.85
N VAL A 75 -20.08 -15.08 -0.68
CA VAL A 75 -18.64 -15.20 -0.42
C VAL A 75 -18.40 -16.37 0.53
N LYS A 76 -17.81 -17.43 0.02
CA LYS A 76 -17.54 -18.67 0.77
C LYS A 76 -16.06 -18.74 1.14
N LEU A 77 -15.81 -19.13 2.38
CA LEU A 77 -14.47 -19.34 2.92
C LEU A 77 -14.25 -20.84 3.15
N TYR A 78 -13.17 -21.35 2.58
CA TYR A 78 -12.74 -22.73 2.77
C TYR A 78 -11.40 -22.74 3.51
N ARG A 79 -11.16 -23.76 4.33
CA ARG A 79 -9.88 -24.08 4.94
C ARG A 79 -9.53 -25.52 4.61
N ASP A 80 -8.35 -25.73 4.04
CA ASP A 80 -7.84 -27.05 3.66
C ASP A 80 -8.83 -27.87 2.80
N GLY A 81 -9.58 -27.16 1.93
CA GLY A 81 -10.59 -27.71 1.03
C GLY A 81 -11.99 -27.85 1.61
N GLU A 82 -12.18 -27.67 2.91
CA GLU A 82 -13.49 -27.75 3.58
C GLU A 82 -14.14 -26.37 3.71
N LEU A 83 -15.43 -26.26 3.36
CA LEU A 83 -16.22 -25.03 3.57
C LEU A 83 -16.41 -24.82 5.07
N ILE A 84 -15.87 -23.71 5.58
CA ILE A 84 -15.98 -23.35 6.99
C ILE A 84 -17.00 -22.27 7.28
N GLU A 85 -17.23 -21.34 6.32
CA GLU A 85 -18.14 -20.23 6.53
C GLU A 85 -18.58 -19.59 5.21
N THR A 86 -19.77 -18.96 5.24
CA THR A 86 -20.18 -17.95 4.25
C THR A 86 -20.10 -16.59 4.91
N LEU A 87 -19.26 -15.72 4.37
CA LEU A 87 -18.95 -14.41 4.94
C LEU A 87 -20.16 -13.47 4.88
N THR A 88 -20.20 -12.56 5.84
CA THR A 88 -21.29 -11.57 5.96
C THR A 88 -20.85 -10.23 5.38
N TYR A 89 -21.72 -9.62 4.56
CA TYR A 89 -21.53 -8.26 4.11
C TYR A 89 -21.60 -7.29 5.30
N ILE A 90 -20.66 -6.33 5.34
CA ILE A 90 -20.67 -5.23 6.30
C ILE A 90 -20.88 -3.94 5.54
N GLU A 91 -21.92 -3.21 5.95
CA GLU A 91 -22.16 -1.86 5.42
C GLU A 91 -21.02 -0.94 5.84
N PRO A 92 -20.40 -0.20 4.89
CA PRO A 92 -19.35 0.74 5.23
C PRO A 92 -19.91 1.86 6.10
N GLU A 93 -19.10 2.31 7.06
CA GLU A 93 -19.44 3.50 7.82
C GLU A 93 -19.63 4.71 6.90
N PRO A 94 -20.61 5.59 7.18
CA PRO A 94 -20.81 6.80 6.40
C PRO A 94 -19.52 7.63 6.39
N GLN A 95 -18.94 7.81 5.21
CA GLN A 95 -17.79 8.69 5.02
C GLN A 95 -18.29 10.14 4.87
N PRO A 96 -17.53 11.13 5.35
CA PRO A 96 -17.80 12.53 5.02
C PRO A 96 -17.89 12.73 3.50
N GLU A 97 -18.79 13.58 3.03
CA GLU A 97 -19.08 13.82 1.61
C GLU A 97 -17.83 14.19 0.76
N TYR A 98 -16.76 14.57 1.42
CA TYR A 98 -15.48 14.95 0.79
C TYR A 98 -14.61 13.75 0.38
N TYR A 99 -14.87 12.54 0.88
CA TYR A 99 -14.09 11.35 0.53
C TYR A 99 -14.77 10.55 -0.58
N PRO A 100 -14.02 10.11 -1.60
CA PRO A 100 -14.60 9.29 -2.65
C PRO A 100 -15.09 7.95 -2.07
N VAL A 101 -16.31 7.56 -2.43
CA VAL A 101 -16.87 6.27 -2.03
C VAL A 101 -15.97 5.16 -2.61
N THR A 102 -15.49 4.27 -1.75
CA THR A 102 -14.71 3.12 -2.20
C THR A 102 -15.61 2.16 -2.99
N PRO A 103 -15.18 1.69 -4.17
CA PRO A 103 -15.98 0.78 -4.98
C PRO A 103 -16.07 -0.65 -4.43
N TYR A 104 -15.39 -0.92 -3.31
CA TYR A 104 -15.28 -2.25 -2.75
C TYR A 104 -16.32 -2.51 -1.68
N SER A 105 -16.97 -3.67 -1.80
CA SER A 105 -17.92 -4.18 -0.80
C SER A 105 -17.21 -5.15 0.12
N LYS A 106 -17.32 -4.93 1.42
CA LYS A 106 -16.58 -5.66 2.45
C LYS A 106 -17.39 -6.82 3.00
N TYR A 107 -16.81 -8.02 2.95
CA TYR A 107 -17.35 -9.23 3.55
C TYR A 107 -16.40 -9.74 4.62
N VAL A 108 -16.92 -10.12 5.80
CA VAL A 108 -16.10 -10.44 6.96
C VAL A 108 -16.55 -11.76 7.57
N SER A 109 -15.58 -12.55 8.05
CA SER A 109 -15.83 -13.78 8.79
C SER A 109 -16.31 -13.49 10.22
N GLN A 110 -17.06 -14.44 10.82
CA GLN A 110 -17.54 -14.35 12.19
C GLN A 110 -16.48 -14.80 13.21
N GLY A 111 -15.28 -14.24 13.09
CA GLY A 111 -14.18 -14.51 14.02
C GLY A 111 -13.16 -15.52 13.55
N VAL A 112 -13.24 -16.03 12.32
CA VAL A 112 -12.20 -16.91 11.78
C VAL A 112 -10.93 -16.09 11.52
N LYS A 113 -9.84 -16.49 12.18
CA LYS A 113 -8.50 -15.96 11.97
C LYS A 113 -7.65 -17.01 11.26
N PRO A 114 -6.80 -16.62 10.31
CA PRO A 114 -5.89 -17.56 9.66
C PRO A 114 -4.89 -18.17 10.65
N VAL A 115 -4.58 -19.45 10.44
CA VAL A 115 -3.58 -20.19 11.22
C VAL A 115 -2.49 -20.75 10.30
N HIS A 116 -1.25 -20.77 10.79
CA HIS A 116 -0.14 -21.34 10.04
C HIS A 116 -0.37 -22.81 9.71
N GLY A 117 0.10 -23.23 8.54
CA GLY A 117 -0.02 -24.61 8.06
C GLY A 117 -1.36 -24.94 7.39
N SER A 118 -2.30 -23.98 7.33
CA SER A 118 -3.56 -24.15 6.59
C SER A 118 -3.60 -23.26 5.34
N THR A 119 -4.28 -23.76 4.32
CA THR A 119 -4.59 -23.03 3.09
C THR A 119 -6.04 -22.53 3.14
N TYR A 120 -6.25 -21.27 2.80
CA TYR A 120 -7.56 -20.64 2.75
C TYR A 120 -7.93 -20.31 1.33
N ARG A 121 -9.07 -20.81 0.87
CA ARG A 121 -9.64 -20.47 -0.44
C ARG A 121 -10.90 -19.63 -0.25
N ILE A 122 -10.95 -18.54 -1.01
CA ILE A 122 -12.09 -17.63 -1.08
C ILE A 122 -12.77 -17.84 -2.43
N GLU A 123 -14.06 -18.07 -2.41
CA GLU A 123 -14.90 -18.27 -3.59
C GLU A 123 -16.03 -17.25 -3.58
N VAL A 124 -16.20 -16.53 -4.69
CA VAL A 124 -17.22 -15.48 -4.84
C VAL A 124 -18.14 -15.82 -6.00
N GLU A 125 -19.43 -15.86 -5.71
CA GLU A 125 -20.51 -16.03 -6.68
C GLU A 125 -21.35 -14.75 -6.76
N MET A 126 -21.60 -14.29 -7.99
CA MET A 126 -22.47 -13.14 -8.28
C MET A 126 -23.42 -13.49 -9.42
N ALA A 127 -24.66 -12.98 -9.35
CA ALA A 127 -25.66 -13.24 -10.39
C ALA A 127 -25.19 -12.81 -11.79
N GLY A 128 -25.28 -13.71 -12.76
CA GLY A 128 -24.91 -13.46 -14.15
C GLY A 128 -23.40 -13.38 -14.43
N MET A 129 -22.55 -13.74 -13.48
CA MET A 129 -21.09 -13.75 -13.64
C MET A 129 -20.52 -15.17 -13.42
N LYS A 130 -19.34 -15.43 -13.98
CA LYS A 130 -18.61 -16.65 -13.67
C LYS A 130 -18.11 -16.57 -12.23
N LYS A 131 -18.22 -17.68 -11.51
CA LYS A 131 -17.67 -17.82 -10.19
C LYS A 131 -16.15 -17.59 -10.22
N ALA A 132 -15.65 -16.81 -9.26
CA ALA A 132 -14.24 -16.51 -9.12
C ALA A 132 -13.69 -17.04 -7.80
N SER A 133 -12.45 -17.50 -7.78
CA SER A 133 -11.80 -17.96 -6.56
C SER A 133 -10.30 -17.72 -6.55
N GLY A 134 -9.74 -17.54 -5.34
CA GLY A 134 -8.31 -17.47 -5.10
C GLY A 134 -7.98 -18.12 -3.77
N GLU A 135 -6.72 -18.49 -3.58
CA GLU A 135 -6.28 -19.14 -2.34
C GLU A 135 -4.91 -18.66 -1.89
N ALA A 136 -4.65 -18.73 -0.58
CA ALA A 136 -3.35 -18.48 0.00
C ALA A 136 -3.19 -19.25 1.32
N GLY A 137 -1.95 -19.62 1.63
CA GLY A 137 -1.54 -20.12 2.94
C GLY A 137 -0.67 -19.11 3.66
N LEU A 138 -0.70 -19.07 5.01
CA LEU A 138 0.16 -18.17 5.77
C LEU A 138 1.64 -18.57 5.61
N PRO A 139 2.53 -17.65 5.21
CA PRO A 139 3.96 -17.91 5.23
C PRO A 139 4.48 -18.01 6.66
N GLY A 140 5.63 -18.65 6.84
CA GLY A 140 6.31 -18.71 8.14
C GLY A 140 6.72 -17.31 8.62
N ILE A 141 6.74 -17.11 9.94
CA ILE A 141 7.29 -15.89 10.53
C ILE A 141 8.81 -15.97 10.48
N ILE A 142 9.45 -14.94 9.95
CA ILE A 142 10.90 -14.76 10.00
C ILE A 142 11.21 -13.76 11.12
N PRO A 143 11.80 -14.19 12.24
CA PRO A 143 12.04 -13.30 13.36
C PRO A 143 13.04 -12.20 13.02
N VAL A 144 12.72 -10.97 13.39
CA VAL A 144 13.73 -9.91 13.49
C VAL A 144 14.59 -10.20 14.70
N THR A 145 15.91 -10.30 14.48
CA THR A 145 16.89 -10.69 15.51
C THR A 145 17.60 -9.49 16.14
N GLY A 146 17.49 -8.30 15.54
CA GLY A 146 18.10 -7.09 16.07
C GLY A 146 17.79 -5.84 15.28
N LEU A 147 18.04 -4.71 15.93
CA LEU A 147 17.90 -3.38 15.36
C LEU A 147 19.09 -2.54 15.76
N ASP A 148 19.82 -2.00 14.79
CA ASP A 148 20.83 -0.97 15.00
C ASP A 148 20.33 0.35 14.41
N THR A 149 20.62 1.46 15.06
CA THR A 149 20.20 2.78 14.60
C THR A 149 21.36 3.76 14.61
N THR A 150 21.38 4.66 13.64
CA THR A 150 22.30 5.79 13.59
C THR A 150 21.51 7.07 13.79
N GLN A 151 21.90 7.83 14.80
CA GLN A 151 21.26 9.10 15.15
C GLN A 151 22.25 10.24 15.02
N ASP A 152 21.76 11.41 14.63
CA ASP A 152 22.54 12.64 14.56
C ASP A 152 22.01 13.66 15.57
N HIS A 153 22.89 14.25 16.38
CA HIS A 153 22.51 15.26 17.35
C HIS A 153 22.37 16.61 16.64
N GLN A 154 21.20 17.23 16.75
CA GLN A 154 20.91 18.54 16.22
C GLN A 154 20.60 19.53 17.34
N ALA A 155 20.62 20.84 17.04
CA ALA A 155 20.40 21.89 18.06
C ALA A 155 19.02 21.81 18.74
N ASP A 156 18.06 21.15 18.11
CA ASP A 156 16.65 21.03 18.51
C ASP A 156 16.17 19.58 18.68
N GLY A 157 17.08 18.63 18.95
CA GLY A 157 16.78 17.22 19.18
C GLY A 157 17.69 16.26 18.42
N TYR A 158 17.16 15.09 18.11
CA TYR A 158 17.89 14.04 17.40
C TYR A 158 17.22 13.78 16.05
N LEU A 159 18.03 13.42 15.05
CA LEU A 159 17.56 12.93 13.77
C LEU A 159 17.92 11.44 13.66
N LEU A 160 16.91 10.58 13.51
CA LEU A 160 17.11 9.18 13.15
C LEU A 160 17.48 9.13 11.66
N LYS A 161 18.73 8.81 11.36
CA LYS A 161 19.25 8.77 9.99
C LYS A 161 19.10 7.40 9.36
N GLU A 162 19.41 6.36 10.10
CA GLU A 162 19.47 5.01 9.57
C GLU A 162 18.96 4.02 10.60
N ALA A 163 18.22 3.02 10.14
CA ALA A 163 17.88 1.83 10.90
C ALA A 163 18.32 0.58 10.12
N LYS A 164 18.99 -0.34 10.81
CA LYS A 164 19.38 -1.66 10.27
C LYS A 164 18.60 -2.76 10.97
N VAL A 165 17.70 -3.37 10.23
CA VAL A 165 16.86 -4.47 10.72
C VAL A 165 17.53 -5.78 10.37
N ARG A 166 17.92 -6.56 11.40
CA ARG A 166 18.59 -7.87 11.25
C ARG A 166 17.61 -9.00 11.31
N PHE A 167 17.78 -9.96 10.41
CA PHE A 167 17.03 -11.22 10.39
C PHE A 167 17.86 -12.30 9.69
N SER A 168 17.43 -13.57 9.80
CA SER A 168 18.05 -14.68 9.09
C SER A 168 17.05 -15.31 8.16
N ASP A 169 17.38 -15.34 6.87
CA ASP A 169 16.58 -16.02 5.88
C ASP A 169 16.80 -17.55 5.95
N PRO A 170 15.75 -18.39 5.92
CA PRO A 170 15.90 -19.83 5.88
C PRO A 170 16.34 -20.32 4.49
N ALA A 171 17.32 -21.22 4.45
CA ALA A 171 17.79 -21.79 3.20
C ALA A 171 16.77 -22.72 2.53
N GLY A 172 16.78 -22.76 1.20
CA GLY A 172 16.16 -23.84 0.42
C GLY A 172 14.73 -23.61 -0.06
N ASN A 173 14.10 -22.51 0.29
CA ASN A 173 12.80 -22.06 -0.25
C ASN A 173 12.97 -20.67 -0.88
N ASN A 174 12.13 -20.34 -1.84
CA ASN A 174 12.01 -18.96 -2.29
C ASN A 174 11.15 -18.20 -1.28
N ASN A 175 11.75 -17.22 -0.62
CA ASN A 175 11.07 -16.40 0.36
C ASN A 175 10.85 -15.00 -0.20
N PHE A 176 9.69 -14.43 0.11
CA PHE A 176 9.32 -13.09 -0.32
C PHE A 176 8.98 -12.24 0.90
N TYR A 177 9.41 -11.00 0.86
CA TYR A 177 9.35 -10.10 2.00
C TYR A 177 8.80 -8.74 1.61
N ARG A 178 8.27 -8.05 2.62
CA ARG A 178 7.98 -6.64 2.59
C ARG A 178 8.51 -6.01 3.88
N MET A 179 9.13 -4.84 3.76
CA MET A 179 9.52 -4.05 4.93
C MET A 179 8.54 -2.90 5.11
N ALA A 180 8.04 -2.70 6.32
CA ALA A 180 7.21 -1.57 6.69
C ALA A 180 7.80 -0.86 7.92
N ALA A 181 7.61 0.45 7.99
CA ALA A 181 7.94 1.25 9.17
C ALA A 181 6.74 2.10 9.56
N ARG A 182 6.40 2.08 10.84
CA ARG A 182 5.30 2.87 11.42
C ARG A 182 5.82 3.63 12.63
N SER A 183 5.26 4.80 12.89
CA SER A 183 5.50 5.49 14.15
C SER A 183 4.21 5.71 14.92
N THR A 184 4.33 5.62 16.23
CA THR A 184 3.33 6.07 17.19
C THR A 184 3.97 7.18 18.01
N GLU A 185 3.43 8.38 17.94
CA GLU A 185 3.98 9.57 18.60
C GLU A 185 2.95 10.13 19.57
N GLY A 186 3.43 10.46 20.77
CA GLY A 186 2.64 11.15 21.78
C GLY A 186 3.05 12.61 21.88
N LEU A 187 2.12 13.53 21.64
CA LEU A 187 2.34 14.95 21.77
C LEU A 187 1.65 15.48 23.03
N TYR A 188 2.43 16.13 23.88
CA TYR A 188 1.94 16.88 25.03
C TYR A 188 1.84 18.37 24.64
N TYR A 189 0.64 18.91 24.60
CA TYR A 189 0.42 20.34 24.41
C TYR A 189 0.67 21.10 25.72
N GLY A 190 1.93 21.22 26.11
CA GLY A 190 2.38 21.97 27.26
C GLY A 190 3.53 22.91 26.87
N ASN A 191 3.56 24.08 27.49
CA ASN A 191 4.68 25.00 27.40
C ASN A 191 5.72 24.56 28.44
N LYS A 192 7.02 24.61 28.12
CA LYS A 192 8.15 24.34 29.06
C LYS A 192 8.03 25.05 30.42
N THR A 193 7.25 26.12 30.48
CA THR A 193 7.03 26.93 31.69
C THR A 193 5.78 26.53 32.49
N VAL A 194 4.95 25.65 31.97
CA VAL A 194 3.76 25.14 32.68
C VAL A 194 4.07 23.74 33.18
N PRO A 195 4.09 23.50 34.49
CA PRO A 195 4.27 22.16 35.02
C PRO A 195 3.22 21.22 34.42
N TRP A 196 3.61 20.03 34.03
CA TRP A 196 2.71 18.98 33.59
C TRP A 196 1.55 18.80 34.57
N SER A 197 0.34 18.78 34.05
CA SER A 197 -0.85 18.41 34.80
C SER A 197 -1.32 17.03 34.36
N PRO A 198 -1.48 16.06 35.28
CA PRO A 198 -2.00 14.73 34.94
C PRO A 198 -3.43 14.75 34.36
N GLU A 199 -4.10 15.90 34.40
CA GLU A 199 -5.45 16.07 33.89
C GLU A 199 -5.47 16.36 32.38
N VAL A 200 -4.33 16.68 31.74
CA VAL A 200 -4.25 16.93 30.30
C VAL A 200 -3.77 15.66 29.61
N PRO A 201 -4.58 15.02 28.76
CA PRO A 201 -4.20 13.82 28.06
C PRO A 201 -3.10 14.08 27.04
N VAL A 202 -2.26 13.08 26.82
CA VAL A 202 -1.29 13.06 25.70
C VAL A 202 -2.03 12.57 24.47
N THR A 203 -2.00 13.34 23.38
CA THR A 203 -2.59 12.92 22.11
C THR A 203 -1.64 12.00 21.37
N ILE A 204 -2.13 10.82 20.99
CA ILE A 204 -1.37 9.83 20.23
C ILE A 204 -1.68 9.97 18.75
N PHE A 205 -0.63 10.02 17.94
CA PHE A 205 -0.69 10.00 16.48
C PHE A 205 -0.01 8.75 15.97
N GLU A 206 -0.67 8.03 15.08
CA GLU A 206 -0.09 6.90 14.37
C GLU A 206 0.06 7.25 12.90
N SER A 207 1.20 6.94 12.31
CA SER A 207 1.45 7.17 10.90
C SER A 207 2.42 6.15 10.30
N ASP A 208 2.19 5.78 9.05
CA ASP A 208 3.19 5.07 8.28
C ASP A 208 4.36 6.02 8.00
N ARG A 209 5.58 5.52 8.19
CA ARG A 209 6.79 6.30 7.96
C ARG A 209 7.41 5.96 6.63
N SER A 210 7.72 7.01 5.89
CA SER A 210 8.54 6.89 4.70
C SER A 210 10.00 6.65 5.08
N TYR A 211 10.64 5.79 4.36
CA TYR A 211 12.08 5.59 4.40
C TYR A 211 12.59 5.37 2.98
N ALA A 212 13.85 5.71 2.75
CA ALA A 212 14.54 5.38 1.52
C ALA A 212 15.34 4.10 1.72
N SER A 213 15.28 3.22 0.75
CA SER A 213 16.03 1.96 0.72
C SER A 213 16.91 1.86 -0.53
N ASP A 214 17.13 2.99 -1.20
CA ASP A 214 17.80 3.06 -2.50
C ASP A 214 19.25 2.55 -2.45
N ASN A 215 19.85 2.53 -1.26
CA ASN A 215 21.18 2.02 -1.04
C ASN A 215 21.22 0.54 -0.62
N ASP A 216 20.08 -0.07 -0.34
CA ASP A 216 20.03 -1.50 -0.02
C ASP A 216 19.82 -2.33 -1.29
N PRO A 217 20.80 -3.18 -1.67
CA PRO A 217 20.75 -3.92 -2.93
C PRO A 217 19.65 -4.98 -2.99
N VAL A 218 19.07 -5.36 -1.85
CA VAL A 218 17.98 -6.34 -1.79
C VAL A 218 16.65 -5.70 -2.17
N ILE A 219 16.41 -4.47 -1.73
CA ILE A 219 15.18 -3.74 -2.06
C ILE A 219 15.31 -3.03 -3.41
N THR A 220 16.47 -2.44 -3.69
CA THR A 220 16.72 -1.69 -4.92
C THR A 220 17.95 -2.25 -5.63
N PRO A 221 17.82 -3.34 -6.39
CA PRO A 221 18.93 -3.90 -7.14
C PRO A 221 19.49 -2.87 -8.12
N ARG A 222 20.78 -2.52 -7.97
CA ARG A 222 21.48 -1.66 -8.93
C ARG A 222 21.71 -2.46 -10.21
N LYS A 223 21.18 -1.98 -11.33
CA LYS A 223 21.60 -2.45 -12.65
C LYS A 223 22.84 -1.67 -13.06
N GLU A 224 23.94 -2.37 -13.36
CA GLU A 224 25.21 -1.77 -13.81
C GLU A 224 25.08 -1.06 -15.17
N ASP A 225 24.09 -1.43 -15.99
CA ASP A 225 23.83 -0.90 -17.35
C ASP A 225 22.40 -0.31 -17.43
N GLN A 226 22.14 0.76 -16.70
CA GLN A 226 20.88 1.52 -16.92
C GLN A 226 21.06 2.46 -18.11
N ASP A 227 20.42 2.14 -19.25
CA ASP A 227 20.19 3.10 -20.31
C ASP A 227 19.31 4.24 -19.79
N PHE A 228 19.59 5.46 -20.28
CA PHE A 228 18.84 6.70 -19.92
C PHE A 228 17.32 6.58 -20.11
N PHE A 229 16.86 5.60 -20.89
CA PHE A 229 15.45 5.30 -21.14
C PHE A 229 14.89 4.15 -20.27
N ASP A 230 15.72 3.45 -19.50
CA ASP A 230 15.24 2.45 -18.53
C ASP A 230 14.64 3.20 -17.32
N MET A 231 13.33 3.35 -17.34
CA MET A 231 12.60 3.89 -16.20
C MET A 231 12.80 2.97 -15.00
N GLN A 232 13.45 3.48 -13.97
CA GLN A 232 13.63 2.77 -12.73
C GLN A 232 12.24 2.55 -12.10
N ILE A 233 11.78 1.30 -12.07
CA ILE A 233 10.54 0.95 -11.38
C ILE A 233 10.80 1.15 -9.88
N ASN A 234 10.22 2.18 -9.30
CA ASN A 234 10.30 2.42 -7.87
C ASN A 234 9.61 1.28 -7.13
N ASN A 235 10.27 0.72 -6.14
CA ASN A 235 9.70 -0.31 -5.28
C ASN A 235 8.79 0.31 -4.21
N THR A 236 7.64 0.82 -4.64
CA THR A 236 6.69 1.58 -3.80
C THR A 236 6.24 0.81 -2.55
N TYR A 237 6.23 -0.52 -2.63
CA TYR A 237 5.78 -1.37 -1.52
C TYR A 237 6.92 -1.93 -0.68
N HIS A 238 8.18 -1.59 -1.00
CA HIS A 238 9.38 -2.09 -0.30
C HIS A 238 9.42 -3.61 -0.18
N ILE A 239 9.07 -4.29 -1.28
CA ILE A 239 9.06 -5.74 -1.40
C ILE A 239 10.40 -6.25 -1.94
N PHE A 240 10.82 -7.44 -1.53
CA PHE A 240 12.03 -8.09 -2.02
C PHE A 240 11.93 -9.62 -1.93
N SER A 241 12.80 -10.32 -2.66
CA SER A 241 12.97 -11.76 -2.57
C SER A 241 14.28 -12.11 -1.86
N ASP A 242 14.43 -13.36 -1.47
CA ASP A 242 15.64 -13.89 -0.85
C ASP A 242 16.78 -14.18 -1.84
N GLU A 243 16.66 -13.87 -3.12
CA GLU A 243 17.60 -14.24 -4.17
C GLU A 243 19.07 -13.93 -3.83
N LEU A 244 19.34 -12.81 -3.16
CA LEU A 244 20.68 -12.39 -2.74
C LEU A 244 21.06 -12.86 -1.32
N ILE A 245 20.10 -13.26 -0.50
CA ILE A 245 20.27 -13.48 0.94
C ILE A 245 19.89 -14.89 1.40
N SER A 246 19.52 -15.78 0.48
CA SER A 246 19.03 -17.12 0.82
C SER A 246 19.98 -17.88 1.73
N GLY A 247 19.46 -18.32 2.88
CA GLY A 247 20.18 -19.04 3.91
C GLY A 247 21.20 -18.21 4.69
N LYS A 248 21.10 -16.87 4.66
CA LYS A 248 22.07 -15.97 5.32
C LYS A 248 21.40 -15.09 6.36
N GLU A 249 22.22 -14.66 7.33
CA GLU A 249 21.88 -13.49 8.15
C GLU A 249 22.05 -12.22 7.30
N TYR A 250 21.10 -11.32 7.40
CA TYR A 250 21.10 -10.06 6.67
C TYR A 250 20.70 -8.90 7.57
N ALA A 251 21.27 -7.72 7.31
CA ALA A 251 20.94 -6.46 7.96
C ALA A 251 20.39 -5.49 6.90
N LEU A 252 19.08 -5.40 6.79
CA LEU A 252 18.40 -4.52 5.85
C LEU A 252 18.57 -3.06 6.31
N THR A 253 19.09 -2.22 5.42
CA THR A 253 19.36 -0.81 5.73
C THR A 253 18.22 0.08 5.23
N LEU A 254 17.66 0.86 6.15
CA LEU A 254 16.61 1.83 5.88
C LEU A 254 17.15 3.23 6.18
N GLU A 255 17.18 4.10 5.19
CA GLU A 255 17.50 5.51 5.38
C GLU A 255 16.25 6.24 5.88
N MET A 256 16.35 6.65 7.14
CA MET A 256 15.29 7.35 7.82
C MET A 256 15.57 8.84 7.81
N ASN A 257 14.87 9.76 7.75
CA ASN A 257 15.14 11.19 7.98
C ASN A 257 14.10 11.74 8.96
N ASN A 258 13.87 10.94 10.00
CA ASN A 258 12.83 11.21 10.97
C ASN A 258 13.40 11.95 12.17
N ARG A 259 12.80 13.10 12.44
CA ARG A 259 13.11 13.86 13.64
C ARG A 259 12.59 13.11 14.85
N LEU A 260 13.46 12.95 15.85
CA LEU A 260 13.12 12.35 17.13
C LEU A 260 12.71 13.46 18.09
N PRO A 261 11.72 13.23 18.97
CA PRO A 261 11.26 14.23 19.90
C PRO A 261 12.41 14.69 20.84
N ASP A 262 12.41 15.97 21.13
CA ASP A 262 13.23 16.53 22.19
C ASP A 262 12.62 16.11 23.54
N THR A 263 13.36 15.36 24.34
CA THR A 263 12.92 14.83 25.63
C THR A 263 12.48 15.90 26.65
N ASP A 264 12.71 17.17 26.37
CA ASP A 264 12.23 18.28 27.19
C ASP A 264 10.69 18.49 27.13
N TYR A 265 9.95 17.76 26.28
CA TYR A 265 8.51 17.95 26.04
C TYR A 265 7.61 16.79 26.43
N TYR A 266 8.05 15.82 27.19
CA TYR A 266 7.27 14.61 27.48
C TYR A 266 6.72 13.92 26.23
N GLU A 267 7.41 14.11 25.11
CA GLU A 267 7.09 13.45 23.88
C GLU A 267 7.73 12.07 23.89
N PHE A 268 7.01 11.12 23.35
CA PHE A 268 7.59 9.81 23.05
C PHE A 268 7.39 9.50 21.57
N SER A 269 8.29 8.71 21.02
CA SER A 269 8.11 8.10 19.70
C SER A 269 8.45 6.63 19.78
N LEU A 270 7.54 5.81 19.27
CA LEU A 270 7.76 4.40 19.00
C LEU A 270 7.90 4.25 17.49
N PHE A 271 9.01 3.67 17.04
CA PHE A 271 9.19 3.31 15.64
C PHE A 271 9.14 1.79 15.52
N ASP A 272 8.09 1.28 14.95
CA ASP A 272 7.92 -0.13 14.67
C ASP A 272 8.45 -0.45 13.28
N PHE A 273 9.47 -1.29 13.23
CA PHE A 273 10.02 -1.84 12.01
C PHE A 273 9.50 -3.26 11.86
N GLU A 274 8.68 -3.47 10.85
CA GLU A 274 7.94 -4.71 10.63
C GLU A 274 8.47 -5.43 9.39
N LEU A 275 9.15 -6.56 9.60
CA LEU A 275 9.50 -7.50 8.54
C LEU A 275 8.30 -8.43 8.30
N GLN A 276 7.73 -8.34 7.13
CA GLN A 276 6.60 -9.14 6.70
C GLN A 276 7.08 -10.22 5.72
N SER A 277 6.91 -11.49 6.10
CA SER A 277 6.96 -12.59 5.14
C SER A 277 5.66 -12.60 4.35
N ILE A 278 5.71 -12.60 3.04
CA ILE A 278 4.53 -12.54 2.17
C ILE A 278 4.50 -13.72 1.20
N THR A 279 3.31 -14.08 0.72
CA THR A 279 3.18 -15.10 -0.32
C THR A 279 3.74 -14.61 -1.65
N GLU A 280 4.22 -15.52 -2.50
CA GLU A 280 4.67 -15.22 -3.86
C GLU A 280 3.60 -14.49 -4.67
N ASP A 281 2.35 -14.92 -4.58
CA ASP A 281 1.22 -14.27 -5.26
C ASP A 281 1.04 -12.81 -4.84
N LEU A 282 1.17 -12.54 -3.54
CA LEU A 282 1.11 -11.16 -3.03
C LEU A 282 2.31 -10.34 -3.51
N TYR A 283 3.50 -10.92 -3.49
CA TYR A 283 4.71 -10.28 -4.02
C TYR A 283 4.55 -9.91 -5.50
N MET A 284 4.11 -10.87 -6.34
CA MET A 284 3.89 -10.64 -7.76
C MET A 284 2.81 -9.59 -8.03
N TYR A 285 1.72 -9.63 -7.23
CA TYR A 285 0.66 -8.63 -7.32
C TYR A 285 1.18 -7.22 -6.99
N LEU A 286 1.87 -7.04 -5.87
CA LEU A 286 2.42 -5.74 -5.45
C LEU A 286 3.46 -5.22 -6.44
N ARG A 287 4.34 -6.08 -6.94
CA ARG A 287 5.36 -5.74 -7.93
C ARG A 287 4.76 -5.24 -9.23
N THR A 288 3.78 -5.98 -9.77
CA THR A 288 3.14 -5.61 -11.03
C THR A 288 2.21 -4.41 -10.89
N THR A 289 1.58 -4.23 -9.72
CA THR A 289 0.80 -3.03 -9.41
C THR A 289 1.69 -1.78 -9.37
N SER A 290 2.84 -1.85 -8.72
CA SER A 290 3.83 -0.77 -8.70
C SER A 290 4.26 -0.39 -10.12
N ALA A 291 4.61 -1.38 -10.93
CA ALA A 291 4.98 -1.17 -12.33
C ALA A 291 3.84 -0.58 -13.17
N HIS A 292 2.61 -1.04 -12.96
CA HIS A 292 1.42 -0.52 -13.66
C HIS A 292 1.16 0.95 -13.31
N MET A 293 1.23 1.32 -12.04
CA MET A 293 1.03 2.71 -11.61
C MET A 293 2.05 3.64 -12.24
N GLN A 294 3.32 3.23 -12.29
CA GLN A 294 4.39 4.04 -12.88
C GLN A 294 4.30 4.11 -14.40
N SER A 295 3.86 3.05 -15.07
CA SER A 295 3.68 3.06 -16.53
C SER A 295 2.57 4.03 -16.97
N ASN A 296 1.57 4.27 -16.14
CA ASN A 296 0.49 5.23 -16.44
C ASN A 296 0.95 6.69 -16.38
N ASP A 297 2.00 6.99 -15.62
CA ASP A 297 2.57 8.35 -15.49
C ASP A 297 3.54 8.67 -16.64
N ALA A 298 3.93 7.69 -17.44
CA ALA A 298 4.90 7.85 -18.52
C ALA A 298 4.22 7.91 -19.90
N PHE A 299 4.56 8.92 -20.68
CA PHE A 299 3.97 9.21 -22.00
C PHE A 299 4.18 8.13 -23.08
N ILE A 300 5.11 7.18 -22.91
CA ILE A 300 5.57 6.26 -23.96
C ILE A 300 5.90 4.87 -23.39
N THR A 301 5.11 4.34 -22.49
CA THR A 301 5.33 2.96 -21.99
C THR A 301 4.13 2.07 -22.31
N GLU A 302 4.42 0.78 -22.58
CA GLU A 302 3.36 -0.21 -22.71
C GLU A 302 2.70 -0.44 -21.34
N PRO A 303 1.36 -0.54 -21.27
CA PRO A 303 0.66 -0.84 -20.03
C PRO A 303 1.11 -2.18 -19.43
N VAL A 304 1.52 -2.18 -18.18
CA VAL A 304 1.87 -3.40 -17.46
C VAL A 304 0.61 -4.08 -16.97
N LEU A 305 0.45 -5.38 -17.27
CA LEU A 305 -0.65 -6.17 -16.74
C LEU A 305 -0.40 -6.47 -15.26
N VAL A 306 -1.38 -6.14 -14.42
CA VAL A 306 -1.33 -6.48 -12.99
C VAL A 306 -1.57 -7.99 -12.83
N TYR A 307 -0.69 -8.64 -12.06
CA TYR A 307 -0.79 -10.05 -11.72
C TYR A 307 -2.08 -10.35 -10.95
N THR A 308 -2.63 -11.54 -11.12
CA THR A 308 -3.78 -12.04 -10.37
C THR A 308 -3.66 -13.55 -10.14
N ASN A 309 -3.97 -14.02 -8.93
CA ASN A 309 -4.17 -15.42 -8.62
C ASN A 309 -5.66 -15.80 -8.53
N ILE A 310 -6.55 -14.94 -9.03
CA ILE A 310 -7.99 -15.18 -9.01
C ILE A 310 -8.42 -15.90 -10.27
N GLU A 311 -8.82 -17.15 -10.12
CA GLU A 311 -9.42 -17.93 -11.20
C GLU A 311 -10.75 -17.30 -11.65
N ASN A 312 -10.94 -17.09 -12.95
CA ASN A 312 -12.08 -16.41 -13.58
C ASN A 312 -12.35 -14.97 -13.08
N GLY A 313 -11.40 -14.34 -12.40
CA GLY A 313 -11.55 -13.02 -11.81
C GLY A 313 -10.31 -12.15 -11.95
N LEU A 314 -10.23 -11.12 -11.12
CA LEU A 314 -9.10 -10.19 -10.97
C LEU A 314 -8.83 -9.93 -9.49
N GLY A 315 -7.66 -9.41 -9.17
CA GLY A 315 -7.26 -9.07 -7.81
C GLY A 315 -6.31 -10.10 -7.20
N VAL A 316 -6.30 -10.24 -5.89
CA VAL A 316 -5.40 -11.16 -5.18
C VAL A 316 -6.01 -11.67 -3.87
N VAL A 317 -5.82 -12.94 -3.60
CA VAL A 317 -5.84 -13.52 -2.25
C VAL A 317 -4.40 -13.76 -1.86
N GLY A 318 -3.90 -12.95 -0.95
CA GLY A 318 -2.53 -13.02 -0.45
C GLY A 318 -2.50 -13.29 1.04
N ALA A 319 -1.33 -13.64 1.56
CA ALA A 319 -1.14 -13.82 2.98
C ALA A 319 0.20 -13.21 3.44
N MET A 320 0.24 -12.80 4.69
CA MET A 320 1.45 -12.32 5.31
C MET A 320 1.53 -12.69 6.79
N SER A 321 2.76 -12.80 7.27
CA SER A 321 3.09 -12.97 8.68
C SER A 321 4.21 -12.02 9.05
N SER A 322 4.10 -11.37 10.20
CA SER A 322 4.98 -10.26 10.58
C SER A 322 5.83 -10.57 11.80
N SER A 323 7.02 -9.99 11.83
CA SER A 323 7.86 -9.86 13.01
C SER A 323 8.27 -8.40 13.16
N THR A 324 8.06 -7.83 14.35
CA THR A 324 8.26 -6.40 14.61
C THR A 324 9.36 -6.20 15.63
N VAL A 325 10.17 -5.16 15.42
CA VAL A 325 11.09 -4.61 16.43
C VAL A 325 10.78 -3.13 16.60
N THR A 326 10.74 -2.68 17.87
CA THR A 326 10.38 -1.30 18.20
C THR A 326 11.60 -0.54 18.74
N LEU A 327 11.90 0.61 18.14
CA LEU A 327 12.75 1.63 18.71
C LEU A 327 11.89 2.54 19.59
N LYS A 328 12.23 2.62 20.88
CA LYS A 328 11.55 3.50 21.82
C LYS A 328 12.41 4.71 22.14
N ILE A 329 11.80 5.88 22.03
CA ILE A 329 12.41 7.16 22.35
C ILE A 329 11.48 7.88 23.31
N GLY A 330 12.03 8.32 24.46
CA GLY A 330 11.21 8.83 25.56
C GLY A 330 10.57 7.73 26.40
N GLU A 331 9.74 8.12 27.36
CA GLU A 331 9.06 7.21 28.27
C GLU A 331 7.60 6.98 27.81
N TYR A 332 7.22 5.70 27.66
CA TYR A 332 5.84 5.31 27.34
C TYR A 332 5.56 3.87 27.80
N PRO A 333 4.41 3.57 28.41
CA PRO A 333 3.50 4.52 29.05
C PRO A 333 4.08 5.06 30.36
N VAL A 334 3.79 6.34 30.66
CA VAL A 334 4.16 6.95 31.94
C VAL A 334 3.02 6.74 32.94
N ALA A 335 3.35 6.30 34.14
CA ALA A 335 2.34 6.06 35.17
C ALA A 335 1.60 7.35 35.56
N GLY A 336 0.27 7.28 35.57
CA GLY A 336 -0.61 8.41 35.93
C GLY A 336 -0.91 9.38 34.78
N VAL A 337 -0.45 9.09 33.56
CA VAL A 337 -0.76 9.86 32.35
C VAL A 337 -1.93 9.23 31.61
N THR A 338 -2.87 10.05 31.16
CA THR A 338 -3.97 9.65 30.28
C THR A 338 -3.55 9.86 28.84
N TYR A 339 -3.83 8.88 27.97
CA TYR A 339 -3.52 8.92 26.56
C TYR A 339 -4.82 8.87 25.73
N GLU A 340 -4.91 9.68 24.69
CA GLU A 340 -6.03 9.73 23.77
C GLU A 340 -5.53 9.58 22.33
N HIS A 341 -6.15 8.68 21.56
CA HIS A 341 -5.83 8.51 20.15
C HIS A 341 -6.46 9.63 19.32
N SER A 342 -5.68 10.20 18.41
CA SER A 342 -6.19 11.15 17.43
C SER A 342 -7.15 10.43 16.46
N SER A 343 -8.30 10.98 16.25
CA SER A 343 -9.31 10.51 15.30
C SER A 343 -9.16 11.22 13.95
N TYR A 344 -7.97 11.12 13.32
CA TYR A 344 -7.79 11.63 11.95
C TYR A 344 -8.09 10.56 10.91
#